data_2874421437b263c96e23558172f11fce
#
_entry.id   2874421437b263c96e23558172f11fce
#
_cell.length_a   1.000
_cell.length_b   1.000
_cell.length_c   1.000
_cell.angle_alpha   90.00
_cell.angle_beta   90.00
_cell.angle_gamma   90.00
#
_symmetry.space_group_name_H-M   'P 1'
#
loop_
_entity.id
_entity.type
_entity.pdbx_description
1 polymer ?
#
loop_
_entity_poly.entity_id
_entity_poly.type
_entity_poly.pdbx_seq_one_letter_code
_entity_poly.pdbx_strand_id
1 'polypeptide(L)'
;MNRSMVRFLLAKLLLIEAGLLLVPVGIALYYQESSQVFTALFSTIGILVALGLLGIIKKPKKQRIYAKEGVLIVALCWILWSFFGALPFVFSGQIPNMIDAFFEISSGFTTTGATILNDVSVLSRSLLFWRSFTHLIGGMGVLVFALAIMDNAKNSHLEVMKAEVPGPVFGKVVSKLKNTAQILYILYLAMFALFVVIYYIAGMPLYDSFIIAMGTAGTGGFTVYNDGIAHYHSSLITYLTSIGVLMFGVNFNLYYYLMLRRFKEFFFDEELRAYLLIVAISTGLITLNTLHLYSGVSQSFEMAFFQVSNIITTTGFGYGDITNWPLFSQYILLMLMAIGGSAGSTAGGLKVIRGVILAKIAKNQFLSTISPHRVLTLHVNKTVIDKDTQHKILKYFVVYIMILLSLIFIVSLDTNNLMVVTSAVFSCFNNIGPILGTTSSFSIFSPFSKLLLSFAMIAGRLEIYPIILLFMKRTWSKR
;
A
#
# COMPACT_ATOMS: atom_id res chain seq x y z
N MET A 1 -18.77 17.31 -16.38
CA MET A 1 -17.84 16.17 -16.41
C MET A 1 -17.43 15.82 -17.84
N ASN A 2 -16.14 15.72 -18.11
CA ASN A 2 -15.59 15.34 -19.42
C ASN A 2 -15.47 13.81 -19.56
N ARG A 3 -16.62 13.13 -19.78
CA ARG A 3 -16.69 11.66 -19.89
C ARG A 3 -15.78 11.10 -21.00
N SER A 4 -15.62 11.85 -22.09
CA SER A 4 -14.77 11.44 -23.23
C SER A 4 -13.29 11.37 -22.81
N MET A 5 -12.83 12.31 -21.97
CA MET A 5 -11.45 12.32 -21.48
C MET A 5 -11.21 11.23 -20.45
N VAL A 6 -12.18 11.00 -19.54
CA VAL A 6 -12.13 9.91 -18.54
C VAL A 6 -11.98 8.56 -19.26
N ARG A 7 -12.88 8.27 -20.25
CA ARG A 7 -12.80 7.03 -21.03
C ARG A 7 -11.45 6.89 -21.74
N PHE A 8 -10.96 7.94 -22.38
CA PHE A 8 -9.71 7.93 -23.13
C PHE A 8 -8.49 7.62 -22.25
N LEU A 9 -8.45 8.19 -21.04
CA LEU A 9 -7.36 7.93 -20.10
C LEU A 9 -7.44 6.52 -19.51
N LEU A 10 -8.63 6.07 -19.09
CA LEU A 10 -8.82 4.71 -18.60
C LEU A 10 -8.42 3.66 -19.66
N ALA A 11 -8.80 3.90 -20.93
CA ALA A 11 -8.41 3.04 -22.03
C ALA A 11 -6.89 2.94 -22.22
N LYS A 12 -6.16 4.07 -22.10
CA LYS A 12 -4.69 4.06 -22.12
C LYS A 12 -4.10 3.27 -20.94
N LEU A 13 -4.70 3.40 -19.75
CA LEU A 13 -4.25 2.67 -18.57
C LEU A 13 -4.44 1.16 -18.74
N LEU A 14 -5.55 0.70 -19.36
CA LEU A 14 -5.75 -0.70 -19.70
C LEU A 14 -4.70 -1.24 -20.69
N LEU A 15 -4.27 -0.43 -21.68
CA LEU A 15 -3.18 -0.83 -22.57
C LEU A 15 -1.83 -0.94 -21.85
N ILE A 16 -1.59 -0.10 -20.85
CA ILE A 16 -0.39 -0.21 -20.02
C ILE A 16 -0.43 -1.51 -19.22
N GLU A 17 -1.56 -1.85 -18.61
CA GLU A 17 -1.74 -3.11 -17.88
C GLU A 17 -1.52 -4.33 -18.80
N ALA A 18 -2.04 -4.29 -20.04
CA ALA A 18 -1.79 -5.31 -21.06
C ALA A 18 -0.28 -5.49 -21.34
N GLY A 19 0.44 -4.37 -21.44
CA GLY A 19 1.90 -4.39 -21.61
C GLY A 19 2.65 -4.97 -20.41
N LEU A 20 2.20 -4.69 -19.19
CA LEU A 20 2.79 -5.24 -17.97
C LEU A 20 2.57 -6.75 -17.84
N LEU A 21 1.44 -7.28 -18.32
CA LEU A 21 1.16 -8.72 -18.36
C LEU A 21 2.09 -9.49 -19.31
N LEU A 22 2.83 -8.85 -20.21
CA LEU A 22 3.85 -9.52 -21.01
C LEU A 22 5.04 -10.01 -20.17
N VAL A 23 5.30 -9.42 -18.99
CA VAL A 23 6.39 -9.88 -18.11
C VAL A 23 6.09 -11.28 -17.55
N PRO A 24 4.92 -11.55 -16.93
CA PRO A 24 4.57 -12.91 -16.52
C PRO A 24 4.48 -13.90 -17.70
N VAL A 25 4.11 -13.47 -18.93
CA VAL A 25 4.21 -14.34 -20.11
C VAL A 25 5.65 -14.78 -20.36
N GLY A 26 6.63 -13.86 -20.25
CA GLY A 26 8.05 -14.22 -20.37
C GLY A 26 8.51 -15.23 -19.30
N ILE A 27 7.99 -15.11 -18.08
CA ILE A 27 8.27 -16.07 -17.00
C ILE A 27 7.63 -17.42 -17.27
N ALA A 28 6.38 -17.45 -17.73
CA ALA A 28 5.69 -18.67 -18.11
C ALA A 28 6.47 -19.43 -19.24
N LEU A 29 7.03 -18.70 -20.21
CA LEU A 29 7.89 -19.25 -21.25
C LEU A 29 9.18 -19.84 -20.68
N TYR A 30 9.84 -19.12 -19.78
CA TYR A 30 11.09 -19.57 -19.17
C TYR A 30 10.92 -20.86 -18.36
N TYR A 31 9.81 -20.95 -17.58
CA TYR A 31 9.50 -22.14 -16.77
C TYR A 31 8.69 -23.21 -17.49
N GLN A 32 8.40 -23.04 -18.78
CA GLN A 32 7.64 -24.00 -19.62
C GLN A 32 6.30 -24.41 -18.97
N GLU A 33 5.55 -23.42 -18.50
CA GLU A 33 4.27 -23.63 -17.81
C GLU A 33 3.21 -24.23 -18.76
N SER A 34 2.08 -24.66 -18.19
CA SER A 34 1.01 -25.30 -18.95
C SER A 34 0.37 -24.34 -19.97
N SER A 35 -0.14 -24.91 -21.08
CA SER A 35 -0.86 -24.15 -22.12
C SER A 35 -2.08 -23.38 -21.55
N GLN A 36 -2.66 -23.87 -20.46
CA GLN A 36 -3.78 -23.23 -19.79
C GLN A 36 -3.39 -21.87 -19.21
N VAL A 37 -2.19 -21.74 -18.62
CA VAL A 37 -1.66 -20.48 -18.09
C VAL A 37 -1.40 -19.50 -19.24
N PHE A 38 -0.80 -19.96 -20.35
CA PHE A 38 -0.61 -19.13 -21.53
C PHE A 38 -1.93 -18.61 -22.09
N THR A 39 -2.92 -19.49 -22.23
CA THR A 39 -4.25 -19.13 -22.74
C THR A 39 -4.89 -18.09 -21.82
N ALA A 40 -4.78 -18.24 -20.50
CA ALA A 40 -5.30 -17.28 -19.52
C ALA A 40 -4.66 -15.90 -19.64
N LEU A 41 -3.31 -15.84 -19.73
CA LEU A 41 -2.57 -14.60 -19.89
C LEU A 41 -2.89 -13.91 -21.22
N PHE A 42 -2.83 -14.63 -22.35
CA PHE A 42 -3.09 -14.04 -23.67
C PHE A 42 -4.55 -13.64 -23.84
N SER A 43 -5.52 -14.40 -23.29
CA SER A 43 -6.94 -14.00 -23.30
C SER A 43 -7.16 -12.70 -22.56
N THR A 44 -6.53 -12.53 -21.39
CA THR A 44 -6.61 -11.29 -20.60
C THR A 44 -5.97 -10.13 -21.36
N ILE A 45 -4.77 -10.31 -21.91
CA ILE A 45 -4.10 -9.30 -22.74
C ILE A 45 -4.99 -8.91 -23.93
N GLY A 46 -5.59 -9.89 -24.61
CA GLY A 46 -6.50 -9.66 -25.75
C GLY A 46 -7.71 -8.81 -25.36
N ILE A 47 -8.35 -9.09 -24.21
CA ILE A 47 -9.47 -8.31 -23.69
C ILE A 47 -9.04 -6.87 -23.38
N LEU A 48 -7.91 -6.70 -22.68
CA LEU A 48 -7.38 -5.38 -22.32
C LEU A 48 -7.02 -4.55 -23.55
N VAL A 49 -6.38 -5.14 -24.56
CA VAL A 49 -6.04 -4.50 -25.82
C VAL A 49 -7.30 -4.12 -26.60
N ALA A 50 -8.26 -5.01 -26.71
CA ALA A 50 -9.53 -4.72 -27.40
C ALA A 50 -10.28 -3.55 -26.74
N LEU A 51 -10.47 -3.58 -25.42
CA LEU A 51 -11.14 -2.49 -24.68
C LEU A 51 -10.34 -1.19 -24.73
N GLY A 52 -9.01 -1.28 -24.62
CA GLY A 52 -8.11 -0.14 -24.71
C GLY A 52 -8.17 0.53 -26.06
N LEU A 53 -8.08 -0.22 -27.16
CA LEU A 53 -8.17 0.31 -28.52
C LEU A 53 -9.54 0.92 -28.78
N LEU A 54 -10.65 0.25 -28.44
CA LEU A 54 -12.01 0.78 -28.56
C LEU A 54 -12.18 2.12 -27.81
N GLY A 55 -11.57 2.24 -26.65
CA GLY A 55 -11.65 3.45 -25.83
C GLY A 55 -10.86 4.63 -26.41
N ILE A 56 -9.80 4.39 -27.19
CA ILE A 56 -8.91 5.42 -27.78
C ILE A 56 -9.41 5.91 -29.14
N ILE A 57 -10.19 5.14 -29.89
CA ILE A 57 -10.67 5.47 -31.25
C ILE A 57 -11.22 6.91 -31.34
N LYS A 58 -12.06 7.31 -30.41
CA LYS A 58 -12.62 8.66 -30.38
C LYS A 58 -11.81 9.56 -29.44
N LYS A 59 -10.88 10.33 -30.00
CA LYS A 59 -10.10 11.32 -29.25
C LYS A 59 -11.00 12.39 -28.63
N PRO A 60 -10.77 12.82 -27.38
CA PRO A 60 -11.56 13.86 -26.73
C PRO A 60 -11.33 15.23 -27.39
N LYS A 61 -12.41 15.95 -27.73
CA LYS A 61 -12.34 17.32 -28.29
C LYS A 61 -11.76 18.31 -27.25
N LYS A 62 -12.09 18.13 -25.95
CA LYS A 62 -11.59 18.97 -24.86
C LYS A 62 -10.64 18.12 -24.01
N GLN A 63 -9.38 18.57 -23.86
CA GLN A 63 -8.33 17.84 -23.13
C GLN A 63 -8.15 18.33 -21.68
N ARG A 64 -8.97 19.28 -21.21
CA ARG A 64 -8.90 19.75 -19.81
C ARG A 64 -9.50 18.72 -18.86
N ILE A 65 -8.78 18.48 -17.77
CA ILE A 65 -9.18 17.63 -16.64
C ILE A 65 -9.27 18.55 -15.42
N TYR A 66 -10.36 18.48 -14.68
CA TYR A 66 -10.54 19.17 -13.40
C TYR A 66 -10.33 18.16 -12.27
N ALA A 67 -10.16 18.64 -11.04
CA ALA A 67 -9.96 17.81 -9.85
C ALA A 67 -11.00 16.68 -9.71
N LYS A 68 -12.25 16.96 -10.10
CA LYS A 68 -13.36 16.01 -10.08
C LYS A 68 -13.13 14.81 -11.02
N GLU A 69 -12.71 15.07 -12.26
CA GLU A 69 -12.37 14.00 -13.21
C GLU A 69 -11.11 13.26 -12.79
N GLY A 70 -10.13 13.97 -12.22
CA GLY A 70 -8.91 13.37 -11.70
C GLY A 70 -9.19 12.31 -10.65
N VAL A 71 -9.95 12.67 -9.62
CA VAL A 71 -10.37 11.76 -8.55
C VAL A 71 -11.13 10.54 -9.09
N LEU A 72 -12.02 10.75 -10.07
CA LEU A 72 -12.80 9.68 -10.69
C LEU A 72 -11.92 8.71 -11.48
N ILE A 73 -10.94 9.23 -12.26
CA ILE A 73 -9.99 8.42 -13.02
C ILE A 73 -9.17 7.56 -12.05
N VAL A 74 -8.69 8.14 -10.95
CA VAL A 74 -7.94 7.40 -9.94
C VAL A 74 -8.76 6.24 -9.40
N ALA A 75 -9.94 6.50 -8.85
CA ALA A 75 -10.77 5.46 -8.22
C ALA A 75 -11.15 4.35 -9.21
N LEU A 76 -11.56 4.73 -10.44
CA LEU A 76 -11.93 3.76 -11.47
C LEU A 76 -10.71 2.95 -11.97
N CYS A 77 -9.54 3.57 -12.07
CA CYS A 77 -8.32 2.89 -12.48
C CYS A 77 -7.98 1.74 -11.54
N TRP A 78 -7.97 2.00 -10.23
CA TRP A 78 -7.66 0.97 -9.23
C TRP A 78 -8.66 -0.18 -9.27
N ILE A 79 -9.96 0.11 -9.42
CA ILE A 79 -11.00 -0.93 -9.54
C ILE A 79 -10.81 -1.74 -10.83
N LEU A 80 -10.59 -1.08 -11.98
CA LEU A 80 -10.44 -1.75 -13.26
C LEU A 80 -9.16 -2.59 -13.32
N TRP A 81 -8.03 -2.07 -12.85
CA TRP A 81 -6.79 -2.83 -12.80
C TRP A 81 -6.89 -4.04 -11.88
N SER A 82 -7.52 -3.89 -10.71
CA SER A 82 -7.77 -5.05 -9.84
C SER A 82 -8.70 -6.09 -10.49
N PHE A 83 -9.72 -5.63 -11.24
CA PHE A 83 -10.65 -6.52 -11.92
C PHE A 83 -9.99 -7.28 -13.08
N PHE A 84 -9.32 -6.56 -13.98
CA PHE A 84 -8.70 -7.19 -15.15
C PHE A 84 -7.44 -7.97 -14.77
N GLY A 85 -6.65 -7.49 -13.83
CA GLY A 85 -5.49 -8.21 -13.30
C GLY A 85 -5.84 -9.52 -12.58
N ALA A 86 -7.09 -9.70 -12.15
CA ALA A 86 -7.61 -10.94 -11.56
C ALA A 86 -7.97 -12.00 -12.62
N LEU A 87 -8.25 -11.61 -13.88
CA LEU A 87 -8.69 -12.53 -14.92
C LEU A 87 -7.72 -13.68 -15.21
N PRO A 88 -6.37 -13.49 -15.20
CA PRO A 88 -5.45 -14.62 -15.41
C PRO A 88 -5.62 -15.74 -14.40
N PHE A 89 -5.95 -15.43 -13.14
CA PHE A 89 -6.18 -16.42 -12.09
C PHE A 89 -7.49 -17.19 -12.30
N VAL A 90 -8.53 -16.50 -12.74
CA VAL A 90 -9.84 -17.12 -13.03
C VAL A 90 -9.75 -17.99 -14.26
N PHE A 91 -9.17 -17.49 -15.36
CA PHE A 91 -9.07 -18.23 -16.63
C PHE A 91 -8.11 -19.42 -16.55
N SER A 92 -7.07 -19.34 -15.73
CA SER A 92 -6.18 -20.48 -15.46
C SER A 92 -6.78 -21.52 -14.51
N GLY A 93 -7.91 -21.21 -13.85
CA GLY A 93 -8.55 -22.08 -12.86
C GLY A 93 -7.80 -22.16 -11.52
N GLN A 94 -6.70 -21.41 -11.32
CA GLN A 94 -5.92 -21.43 -10.07
C GLN A 94 -6.64 -20.71 -8.92
N ILE A 95 -7.43 -19.66 -9.23
CA ILE A 95 -8.41 -19.05 -8.32
C ILE A 95 -9.71 -18.91 -9.13
N PRO A 96 -10.56 -19.94 -9.17
CA PRO A 96 -11.71 -19.97 -10.09
C PRO A 96 -12.81 -18.98 -9.72
N ASN A 97 -12.92 -18.60 -8.43
CA ASN A 97 -13.92 -17.64 -7.99
C ASN A 97 -13.45 -16.20 -8.27
N MET A 98 -14.25 -15.45 -9.04
CA MET A 98 -13.93 -14.07 -9.41
C MET A 98 -13.83 -13.12 -8.20
N ILE A 99 -14.62 -13.31 -7.13
CA ILE A 99 -14.55 -12.47 -5.93
C ILE A 99 -13.22 -12.71 -5.20
N ASP A 100 -12.81 -13.96 -5.09
CA ASP A 100 -11.55 -14.35 -4.47
C ASP A 100 -10.34 -13.85 -5.29
N ALA A 101 -10.37 -13.99 -6.61
CA ALA A 101 -9.33 -13.46 -7.49
C ALA A 101 -9.28 -11.92 -7.46
N PHE A 102 -10.43 -11.25 -7.41
CA PHE A 102 -10.50 -9.78 -7.26
C PHE A 102 -9.96 -9.33 -5.91
N PHE A 103 -10.25 -10.04 -4.82
CA PHE A 103 -9.68 -9.77 -3.50
C PHE A 103 -8.15 -9.88 -3.54
N GLU A 104 -7.63 -10.98 -4.07
CA GLU A 104 -6.19 -11.26 -4.15
C GLU A 104 -5.44 -10.16 -4.92
N ILE A 105 -5.94 -9.76 -6.06
CA ILE A 105 -5.30 -8.75 -6.92
C ILE A 105 -5.58 -7.32 -6.45
N SER A 106 -6.73 -7.05 -5.83
CA SER A 106 -6.93 -5.79 -5.12
C SER A 106 -5.90 -5.64 -3.99
N SER A 107 -5.66 -6.71 -3.23
CA SER A 107 -4.60 -6.78 -2.23
C SER A 107 -3.22 -6.57 -2.86
N GLY A 108 -2.98 -7.13 -4.04
CA GLY A 108 -1.74 -6.95 -4.80
C GLY A 108 -1.49 -5.48 -5.16
N PHE A 109 -2.38 -4.87 -5.92
CA PHE A 109 -2.21 -3.48 -6.37
C PHE A 109 -2.23 -2.48 -5.21
N THR A 110 -3.07 -2.67 -4.20
CA THR A 110 -3.10 -1.78 -3.02
C THR A 110 -1.95 -2.03 -2.05
N THR A 111 -1.05 -2.97 -2.38
CA THR A 111 0.09 -3.34 -1.54
C THR A 111 -0.32 -3.77 -0.13
N THR A 112 -1.44 -4.47 -0.02
CA THR A 112 -1.98 -4.92 1.27
C THR A 112 -1.32 -6.23 1.72
N GLY A 113 -1.14 -7.21 0.82
CA GLY A 113 -0.60 -8.51 1.18
C GLY A 113 -1.59 -9.49 1.83
N ALA A 114 -2.85 -9.09 1.98
CA ALA A 114 -3.92 -9.97 2.42
C ALA A 114 -4.18 -11.04 1.35
N THR A 115 -4.29 -12.32 1.74
CA THR A 115 -4.48 -13.43 0.80
C THR A 115 -5.67 -14.30 1.18
N ILE A 116 -6.38 -14.78 0.16
CA ILE A 116 -7.41 -15.82 0.31
C ILE A 116 -6.79 -17.22 0.21
N LEU A 117 -5.54 -17.33 -0.23
CA LEU A 117 -4.88 -18.60 -0.41
C LEU A 117 -4.42 -19.16 0.93
N ASN A 118 -4.80 -20.40 1.22
CA ASN A 118 -4.25 -21.17 2.35
C ASN A 118 -2.90 -21.79 1.97
N ASP A 119 -2.70 -22.06 0.68
CA ASP A 119 -1.48 -22.57 0.12
C ASP A 119 -1.13 -21.80 -1.16
N VAL A 120 -0.02 -21.06 -1.13
CA VAL A 120 0.46 -20.29 -2.28
C VAL A 120 1.13 -21.16 -3.35
N SER A 121 1.49 -22.42 -3.03
CA SER A 121 2.15 -23.36 -3.95
C SER A 121 1.23 -23.82 -5.08
N VAL A 122 -0.09 -23.62 -4.96
CA VAL A 122 -1.06 -23.90 -6.02
C VAL A 122 -0.91 -22.98 -7.23
N LEU A 123 -0.27 -21.83 -7.06
CA LEU A 123 -0.06 -20.89 -8.14
C LEU A 123 1.15 -21.25 -8.99
N SER A 124 1.01 -21.13 -10.33
CA SER A 124 2.13 -21.16 -11.24
C SER A 124 3.11 -20.01 -10.97
N ARG A 125 4.39 -20.19 -11.30
CA ARG A 125 5.42 -19.16 -11.04
C ARG A 125 5.13 -17.84 -11.74
N SER A 126 4.57 -17.86 -12.94
CA SER A 126 4.18 -16.65 -13.66
C SER A 126 3.06 -15.87 -12.95
N LEU A 127 2.04 -16.57 -12.42
CA LEU A 127 0.95 -15.93 -11.68
C LEU A 127 1.38 -15.49 -10.28
N LEU A 128 2.24 -16.25 -9.62
CA LEU A 128 2.87 -15.86 -8.36
C LEU A 128 3.76 -14.61 -8.54
N PHE A 129 4.48 -14.53 -9.66
CA PHE A 129 5.21 -13.32 -10.03
C PHE A 129 4.27 -12.15 -10.31
N TRP A 130 3.18 -12.35 -11.09
CA TRP A 130 2.19 -11.30 -11.37
C TRP A 130 1.61 -10.73 -10.09
N ARG A 131 1.22 -11.60 -9.17
CA ARG A 131 0.73 -11.25 -7.83
C ARG A 131 1.71 -10.31 -7.09
N SER A 132 2.99 -10.63 -7.05
CA SER A 132 4.02 -9.82 -6.39
C SER A 132 4.41 -8.58 -7.21
N PHE A 133 4.36 -8.68 -8.54
CA PHE A 133 4.65 -7.55 -9.43
C PHE A 133 3.62 -6.42 -9.27
N THR A 134 2.35 -6.77 -8.96
CA THR A 134 1.35 -5.76 -8.62
C THR A 134 1.74 -4.94 -7.39
N HIS A 135 2.49 -5.47 -6.41
CA HIS A 135 3.04 -4.69 -5.29
C HIS A 135 4.05 -3.65 -5.75
N LEU A 136 4.97 -4.02 -6.66
CA LEU A 136 5.95 -3.07 -7.19
C LEU A 136 5.26 -1.92 -7.92
N ILE A 137 4.24 -2.22 -8.73
CA ILE A 137 3.48 -1.22 -9.48
C ILE A 137 2.64 -0.35 -8.53
N GLY A 138 1.96 -0.98 -7.57
CA GLY A 138 1.06 -0.32 -6.62
C GLY A 138 1.80 0.54 -5.59
N GLY A 139 3.05 0.19 -5.24
CA GLY A 139 3.83 0.86 -4.21
C GLY A 139 4.02 2.37 -4.45
N MET A 140 4.39 2.76 -5.67
CA MET A 140 4.52 4.18 -6.04
C MET A 140 3.25 4.78 -6.66
N GLY A 141 2.15 4.02 -6.66
CA GLY A 141 0.89 4.43 -7.26
C GLY A 141 0.85 4.20 -8.78
N VAL A 142 -0.23 3.58 -9.21
CA VAL A 142 -0.48 3.19 -10.61
C VAL A 142 -0.43 4.39 -11.55
N LEU A 143 -0.95 5.53 -11.11
CA LEU A 143 -1.02 6.73 -11.95
C LEU A 143 0.28 7.51 -12.01
N VAL A 144 1.10 7.49 -10.95
CA VAL A 144 2.45 8.06 -11.01
C VAL A 144 3.30 7.28 -12.01
N PHE A 145 3.18 5.95 -12.01
CA PHE A 145 3.80 5.09 -13.01
C PHE A 145 3.31 5.40 -14.44
N ALA A 146 1.99 5.48 -14.64
CA ALA A 146 1.41 5.80 -15.95
C ALA A 146 1.81 7.18 -16.44
N LEU A 147 1.88 8.18 -15.56
CA LEU A 147 2.31 9.55 -15.91
C LEU A 147 3.82 9.64 -16.20
N ALA A 148 4.64 8.80 -15.57
CA ALA A 148 6.06 8.73 -15.87
C ALA A 148 6.31 8.22 -17.31
N ILE A 149 5.48 7.29 -17.80
CA ILE A 149 5.57 6.70 -19.15
C ILE A 149 4.93 7.60 -20.22
N MET A 150 3.86 8.34 -19.87
CA MET A 150 3.14 9.17 -20.84
C MET A 150 3.88 10.46 -21.15
N ASP A 151 4.39 10.60 -22.37
CA ASP A 151 4.98 11.85 -22.87
C ASP A 151 3.96 13.00 -22.90
N ASN A 152 4.43 14.24 -22.62
CA ASN A 152 3.65 15.48 -22.68
C ASN A 152 2.43 15.57 -21.77
N ALA A 153 2.60 15.27 -20.48
CA ALA A 153 1.59 15.64 -19.48
C ALA A 153 1.43 17.18 -19.42
N LYS A 154 0.41 17.71 -20.11
CA LYS A 154 -0.03 19.10 -19.95
C LYS A 154 -0.47 19.31 -18.49
N ASN A 155 -0.53 20.57 -18.04
CA ASN A 155 -0.93 20.94 -16.66
C ASN A 155 -2.24 20.28 -16.14
N SER A 156 -3.08 19.79 -17.06
CA SER A 156 -4.31 19.05 -16.75
C SER A 156 -4.10 17.70 -16.02
N HIS A 157 -2.92 17.10 -16.13
CA HIS A 157 -2.63 15.82 -15.47
C HIS A 157 -2.19 15.99 -14.01
N LEU A 158 -1.85 17.23 -13.59
CA LEU A 158 -1.47 17.55 -12.21
C LEU A 158 -2.58 17.26 -11.19
N GLU A 159 -3.84 17.46 -11.57
CA GLU A 159 -4.99 17.20 -10.68
C GLU A 159 -5.18 15.70 -10.42
N VAL A 160 -4.79 14.84 -11.38
CA VAL A 160 -4.79 13.39 -11.21
C VAL A 160 -3.69 12.97 -10.23
N MET A 161 -2.48 13.52 -10.37
CA MET A 161 -1.37 13.25 -9.45
C MET A 161 -1.68 13.70 -8.01
N LYS A 162 -2.26 14.89 -7.84
CA LYS A 162 -2.64 15.38 -6.50
C LYS A 162 -3.66 14.48 -5.81
N ALA A 163 -4.49 13.77 -6.58
CA ALA A 163 -5.50 12.86 -6.04
C ALA A 163 -4.91 11.51 -5.58
N GLU A 164 -3.69 11.18 -6.01
CA GLU A 164 -3.04 9.90 -5.69
C GLU A 164 -1.92 10.02 -4.65
N VAL A 165 -1.32 11.21 -4.47
CA VAL A 165 -0.22 11.38 -3.50
C VAL A 165 -0.74 11.25 -2.07
N PRO A 166 -0.35 10.21 -1.32
CA PRO A 166 -0.83 10.01 0.04
C PRO A 166 -0.19 10.98 1.03
N GLY A 167 -1.02 11.53 1.91
CA GLY A 167 -0.60 12.39 3.02
C GLY A 167 -0.74 13.89 2.76
N PRO A 168 -0.66 14.69 3.83
CA PRO A 168 -0.69 16.14 3.72
C PRO A 168 0.59 16.65 3.06
N VAL A 169 0.45 17.33 1.91
CA VAL A 169 1.58 17.92 1.19
C VAL A 169 1.98 19.25 1.83
N PHE A 170 3.12 19.29 2.48
CA PHE A 170 3.70 20.49 3.06
C PHE A 170 4.85 21.02 2.19
N GLY A 171 4.68 22.19 1.59
CA GLY A 171 5.75 22.91 0.89
C GLY A 171 5.52 23.19 -0.59
N LYS A 172 6.08 24.31 -1.04
CA LYS A 172 6.05 24.79 -2.44
C LYS A 172 7.09 24.06 -3.30
N VAL A 173 6.92 22.77 -3.57
CA VAL A 173 7.73 22.05 -4.58
C VAL A 173 6.89 21.88 -5.85
N VAL A 174 6.31 22.95 -6.37
CA VAL A 174 5.24 22.88 -7.38
C VAL A 174 5.69 23.26 -8.79
N SER A 175 6.92 23.74 -9.02
CA SER A 175 7.28 24.27 -10.35
C SER A 175 7.63 23.20 -11.41
N LYS A 176 7.89 21.92 -11.04
CA LYS A 176 8.16 20.82 -11.99
C LYS A 176 7.72 19.45 -11.44
N LEU A 177 6.45 19.30 -11.07
CA LEU A 177 5.91 18.05 -10.49
C LEU A 177 6.24 16.79 -11.31
N LYS A 178 6.26 16.87 -12.64
CA LYS A 178 6.64 15.74 -13.52
C LYS A 178 8.08 15.29 -13.24
N ASN A 179 9.02 16.22 -13.22
CA ASN A 179 10.44 15.89 -13.00
C ASN A 179 10.68 15.33 -11.60
N THR A 180 9.99 15.86 -10.60
CA THR A 180 10.07 15.35 -9.22
C THR A 180 9.51 13.94 -9.13
N ALA A 181 8.35 13.67 -9.72
CA ALA A 181 7.76 12.34 -9.75
C ALA A 181 8.67 11.33 -10.48
N GLN A 182 9.27 11.71 -11.60
CA GLN A 182 10.22 10.85 -12.32
C GLN A 182 11.46 10.52 -11.47
N ILE A 183 12.04 11.52 -10.78
CA ILE A 183 13.20 11.31 -9.90
C ILE A 183 12.85 10.35 -8.76
N LEU A 184 11.71 10.55 -8.10
CA LEU A 184 11.25 9.67 -7.01
C LEU A 184 10.99 8.25 -7.51
N TYR A 185 10.44 8.11 -8.73
CA TYR A 185 10.21 6.81 -9.33
C TYR A 185 11.51 6.08 -9.70
N ILE A 186 12.50 6.80 -10.26
CA ILE A 186 13.84 6.25 -10.55
C ILE A 186 14.52 5.82 -9.25
N LEU A 187 14.41 6.63 -8.19
CA LEU A 187 14.95 6.29 -6.88
C LEU A 187 14.30 5.02 -6.30
N TYR A 188 12.98 4.91 -6.42
CA TYR A 188 12.24 3.73 -6.01
C TYR A 188 12.72 2.46 -6.74
N LEU A 189 12.85 2.52 -8.07
CA LEU A 189 13.34 1.40 -8.87
C LEU A 189 14.81 1.07 -8.59
N ALA A 190 15.64 2.07 -8.34
CA ALA A 190 17.05 1.87 -7.96
C ALA A 190 17.16 1.17 -6.60
N MET A 191 16.36 1.60 -5.61
CA MET A 191 16.30 0.93 -4.31
C MET A 191 15.75 -0.51 -4.44
N PHE A 192 14.71 -0.73 -5.25
CA PHE A 192 14.22 -2.07 -5.55
C PHE A 192 15.32 -2.96 -6.12
N ALA A 193 16.03 -2.51 -7.17
CA ALA A 193 17.11 -3.26 -7.79
C ALA A 193 18.26 -3.55 -6.79
N LEU A 194 18.56 -2.59 -5.93
CA LEU A 194 19.54 -2.79 -4.85
C LEU A 194 19.11 -3.92 -3.91
N PHE A 195 17.86 -3.96 -3.49
CA PHE A 195 17.36 -5.02 -2.59
C PHE A 195 17.30 -6.39 -3.28
N VAL A 196 17.02 -6.48 -4.58
CA VAL A 196 17.14 -7.74 -5.33
C VAL A 196 18.58 -8.27 -5.21
N VAL A 197 19.60 -7.41 -5.43
CA VAL A 197 21.00 -7.80 -5.32
C VAL A 197 21.37 -8.19 -3.88
N ILE A 198 20.91 -7.42 -2.88
CA ILE A 198 21.16 -7.71 -1.46
C ILE A 198 20.61 -9.09 -1.07
N TYR A 199 19.36 -9.40 -1.44
CA TYR A 199 18.75 -10.69 -1.12
C TYR A 199 19.46 -11.85 -1.86
N TYR A 200 19.83 -11.65 -3.11
CA TYR A 200 20.57 -12.65 -3.87
C TYR A 200 21.93 -12.95 -3.23
N ILE A 201 22.70 -11.92 -2.84
CA ILE A 201 23.97 -12.08 -2.13
C ILE A 201 23.78 -12.71 -0.74
N ALA A 202 22.66 -12.45 -0.07
CA ALA A 202 22.31 -13.07 1.21
C ALA A 202 21.93 -14.55 1.10
N GLY A 203 21.88 -15.12 -0.12
CA GLY A 203 21.66 -16.54 -0.38
C GLY A 203 20.24 -16.92 -0.81
N MET A 204 19.36 -15.94 -1.09
CA MET A 204 18.07 -16.26 -1.69
C MET A 204 18.21 -16.66 -3.17
N PRO A 205 17.41 -17.62 -3.68
CA PRO A 205 17.29 -17.84 -5.11
C PRO A 205 16.92 -16.56 -5.85
N LEU A 206 17.41 -16.38 -7.09
CA LEU A 206 17.19 -15.16 -7.87
C LEU A 206 15.70 -14.82 -8.03
N TYR A 207 14.86 -15.82 -8.33
CA TYR A 207 13.42 -15.65 -8.46
C TYR A 207 12.79 -15.14 -7.16
N ASP A 208 13.14 -15.76 -6.03
CA ASP A 208 12.63 -15.38 -4.71
C ASP A 208 13.12 -13.96 -4.34
N SER A 209 14.38 -13.62 -4.67
CA SER A 209 14.94 -12.29 -4.46
C SER A 209 14.13 -11.20 -5.16
N PHE A 210 13.65 -11.46 -6.39
CA PHE A 210 12.74 -10.54 -7.10
C PHE A 210 11.40 -10.43 -6.38
N ILE A 211 10.77 -11.56 -5.99
CA ILE A 211 9.47 -11.58 -5.33
C ILE A 211 9.51 -10.83 -4.01
N ILE A 212 10.49 -11.16 -3.15
CA ILE A 212 10.63 -10.52 -1.84
C ILE A 212 11.01 -9.04 -1.96
N ALA A 213 11.88 -8.68 -2.92
CA ALA A 213 12.21 -7.28 -3.16
C ALA A 213 11.00 -6.47 -3.67
N MET A 214 10.10 -7.04 -4.49
CA MET A 214 8.86 -6.39 -4.90
C MET A 214 7.94 -6.13 -3.70
N GLY A 215 7.79 -7.12 -2.82
CA GLY A 215 7.02 -7.00 -1.59
C GLY A 215 7.65 -5.98 -0.63
N THR A 216 8.98 -5.96 -0.49
CA THR A 216 9.73 -5.00 0.33
C THR A 216 9.57 -3.58 -0.22
N ALA A 217 9.77 -3.39 -1.53
CA ALA A 217 9.70 -2.06 -2.17
C ALA A 217 8.27 -1.50 -2.17
N GLY A 218 7.29 -2.32 -2.52
CA GLY A 218 5.89 -1.94 -2.47
C GLY A 218 5.32 -1.86 -1.06
N THR A 219 6.03 -2.38 -0.04
CA THR A 219 5.50 -2.63 1.31
C THR A 219 4.23 -3.47 1.28
N GLY A 220 4.27 -4.62 0.56
CA GLY A 220 3.08 -5.38 0.25
C GLY A 220 3.00 -6.80 0.82
N GLY A 221 4.12 -7.43 1.19
CA GLY A 221 4.16 -8.64 2.01
C GLY A 221 3.87 -9.99 1.34
N PHE A 222 3.59 -10.05 0.04
CA PHE A 222 3.43 -11.34 -0.64
C PHE A 222 4.75 -12.11 -0.72
N THR A 223 4.68 -13.42 -0.52
CA THR A 223 5.82 -14.35 -0.47
C THR A 223 5.65 -15.50 -1.45
N VAL A 224 6.73 -16.23 -1.68
CA VAL A 224 6.76 -17.46 -2.52
C VAL A 224 6.26 -18.66 -1.74
N TYR A 225 6.46 -18.68 -0.41
CA TYR A 225 6.18 -19.80 0.48
C TYR A 225 5.18 -19.42 1.56
N ASN A 226 4.43 -20.41 2.08
CA ASN A 226 3.40 -20.20 3.11
C ASN A 226 3.97 -19.71 4.44
N ASP A 227 5.17 -20.15 4.80
CA ASP A 227 5.90 -19.76 6.00
C ASP A 227 6.63 -18.41 5.86
N GLY A 228 6.48 -17.75 4.70
CA GLY A 228 6.98 -16.41 4.45
C GLY A 228 8.50 -16.32 4.48
N ILE A 229 9.03 -15.33 5.22
CA ILE A 229 10.49 -15.11 5.36
C ILE A 229 11.12 -16.19 6.25
N ALA A 230 10.37 -16.87 7.11
CA ALA A 230 10.87 -17.96 7.94
C ALA A 230 11.42 -19.13 7.11
N HIS A 231 10.94 -19.32 5.88
CA HIS A 231 11.41 -20.35 4.95
C HIS A 231 12.93 -20.35 4.74
N TYR A 232 13.56 -19.20 4.76
CA TYR A 232 15.00 -19.10 4.48
C TYR A 232 15.89 -19.45 5.68
N HIS A 233 15.34 -19.66 6.87
CA HIS A 233 16.05 -20.02 8.10
C HIS A 233 17.31 -19.17 8.37
N SER A 234 17.28 -17.89 8.06
CA SER A 234 18.41 -16.96 8.11
C SER A 234 18.06 -15.66 8.83
N SER A 235 18.65 -15.45 10.00
CA SER A 235 18.53 -14.18 10.73
C SER A 235 19.02 -12.99 9.89
N LEU A 236 20.05 -13.19 9.04
CA LEU A 236 20.54 -12.14 8.14
C LEU A 236 19.43 -11.67 7.18
N ILE A 237 18.73 -12.59 6.54
CA ILE A 237 17.61 -12.30 5.64
C ILE A 237 16.48 -11.60 6.39
N THR A 238 16.18 -12.05 7.61
CA THR A 238 15.16 -11.45 8.48
C THR A 238 15.49 -9.99 8.81
N TYR A 239 16.74 -9.70 9.22
CA TYR A 239 17.16 -8.32 9.49
C TYR A 239 17.22 -7.45 8.23
N LEU A 240 17.73 -7.98 7.11
CA LEU A 240 17.76 -7.25 5.84
C LEU A 240 16.35 -6.89 5.36
N THR A 241 15.40 -7.82 5.50
CA THR A 241 13.98 -7.57 5.18
C THR A 241 13.39 -6.50 6.09
N SER A 242 13.62 -6.59 7.41
CA SER A 242 13.14 -5.61 8.39
C SER A 242 13.68 -4.21 8.10
N ILE A 243 14.98 -4.09 7.84
CA ILE A 243 15.61 -2.80 7.47
C ILE A 243 15.07 -2.32 6.13
N GLY A 244 14.93 -3.20 5.14
CA GLY A 244 14.40 -2.87 3.83
C GLY A 244 13.00 -2.25 3.90
N VAL A 245 12.06 -2.93 4.57
CA VAL A 245 10.70 -2.40 4.70
C VAL A 245 10.68 -1.07 5.47
N LEU A 246 11.50 -0.92 6.53
CA LEU A 246 11.62 0.36 7.23
C LEU A 246 12.12 1.48 6.30
N MET A 247 13.10 1.21 5.44
CA MET A 247 13.59 2.19 4.46
C MET A 247 12.49 2.60 3.48
N PHE A 248 11.71 1.67 2.94
CA PHE A 248 10.60 2.01 2.04
C PHE A 248 9.42 2.66 2.78
N GLY A 249 9.30 2.49 4.10
CA GLY A 249 8.35 3.18 4.97
C GLY A 249 8.69 4.65 5.27
N VAL A 250 9.89 5.13 4.91
CA VAL A 250 10.33 6.53 5.05
C VAL A 250 9.83 7.36 3.87
N ASN A 251 9.57 8.64 4.11
CA ASN A 251 9.20 9.61 3.07
C ASN A 251 10.27 9.73 1.98
N PHE A 252 9.93 9.42 0.73
CA PHE A 252 10.87 9.44 -0.40
C PHE A 252 11.48 10.82 -0.68
N ASN A 253 10.82 11.91 -0.30
CA ASN A 253 11.41 13.25 -0.41
C ASN A 253 12.66 13.41 0.48
N LEU A 254 12.75 12.68 1.58
CA LEU A 254 13.94 12.73 2.44
C LEU A 254 15.16 12.11 1.74
N TYR A 255 14.98 11.03 0.98
CA TYR A 255 16.06 10.47 0.15
C TYR A 255 16.51 11.44 -0.95
N TYR A 256 15.59 12.22 -1.52
CA TYR A 256 15.94 13.28 -2.45
C TYR A 256 16.79 14.36 -1.77
N TYR A 257 16.49 14.75 -0.52
CA TYR A 257 17.35 15.66 0.25
C TYR A 257 18.72 15.04 0.53
N LEU A 258 18.80 13.74 0.79
CA LEU A 258 20.06 13.03 0.99
C LEU A 258 20.93 13.08 -0.29
N MET A 259 20.34 12.86 -1.47
CA MET A 259 21.03 13.00 -2.76
C MET A 259 21.56 14.43 -3.00
N LEU A 260 20.83 15.45 -2.54
CA LEU A 260 21.27 16.84 -2.61
C LEU A 260 22.26 17.23 -1.49
N ARG A 261 22.76 16.27 -0.71
CA ARG A 261 23.67 16.45 0.44
C ARG A 261 23.11 17.36 1.56
N ARG A 262 21.78 17.43 1.64
CA ARG A 262 21.07 18.19 2.67
C ARG A 262 20.79 17.31 3.89
N PHE A 263 21.87 16.84 4.55
CA PHE A 263 21.79 15.89 5.67
C PHE A 263 20.99 16.40 6.87
N LYS A 264 21.02 17.72 7.15
CA LYS A 264 20.27 18.29 8.26
C LYS A 264 18.75 18.12 8.06
N GLU A 265 18.24 18.34 6.88
CA GLU A 265 16.81 18.18 6.57
C GLU A 265 16.37 16.71 6.63
N PHE A 266 17.27 15.79 6.37
CA PHE A 266 17.00 14.36 6.54
C PHE A 266 16.90 13.98 8.04
N PHE A 267 17.98 14.19 8.81
CA PHE A 267 18.07 13.68 10.19
C PHE A 267 17.22 14.47 11.21
N PHE A 268 16.89 15.73 10.94
CA PHE A 268 16.08 16.57 11.84
C PHE A 268 14.61 16.65 11.43
N ASP A 269 14.18 15.83 10.46
CA ASP A 269 12.76 15.71 10.12
C ASP A 269 11.96 15.15 11.31
N GLU A 270 10.87 15.84 11.66
CA GLU A 270 10.06 15.48 12.83
C GLU A 270 9.30 14.16 12.62
N GLU A 271 8.83 13.89 11.38
CA GLU A 271 8.13 12.66 11.06
C GLU A 271 9.08 11.46 11.13
N LEU A 272 10.27 11.57 10.54
CA LEU A 272 11.28 10.50 10.57
C LEU A 272 11.67 10.16 12.00
N ARG A 273 11.91 11.17 12.85
CA ARG A 273 12.26 10.92 14.25
C ARG A 273 11.11 10.28 15.02
N ALA A 274 9.88 10.75 14.83
CA ALA A 274 8.70 10.12 15.46
C ALA A 274 8.54 8.66 14.99
N TYR A 275 8.69 8.40 13.68
CA TYR A 275 8.62 7.05 13.11
C TYR A 275 9.65 6.11 13.72
N LEU A 276 10.93 6.51 13.75
CA LEU A 276 12.01 5.69 14.34
C LEU A 276 11.82 5.48 15.85
N LEU A 277 11.34 6.51 16.57
CA LEU A 277 11.05 6.41 18.00
C LEU A 277 9.92 5.41 18.28
N ILE A 278 8.84 5.42 17.48
CA ILE A 278 7.75 4.46 17.61
C ILE A 278 8.27 3.04 17.37
N VAL A 279 9.08 2.82 16.33
CA VAL A 279 9.72 1.52 16.04
C VAL A 279 10.55 1.05 17.23
N ALA A 280 11.44 1.92 17.75
CA ALA A 280 12.35 1.55 18.84
C ALA A 280 11.59 1.22 20.13
N ILE A 281 10.61 2.04 20.51
CA ILE A 281 9.80 1.82 21.74
C ILE A 281 8.98 0.53 21.60
N SER A 282 8.29 0.34 20.48
CA SER A 282 7.44 -0.83 20.25
C SER A 282 8.27 -2.12 20.23
N THR A 283 9.42 -2.11 19.56
CA THR A 283 10.34 -3.25 19.53
C THR A 283 10.83 -3.57 20.94
N GLY A 284 11.27 -2.58 21.71
CA GLY A 284 11.74 -2.79 23.08
C GLY A 284 10.66 -3.36 24.00
N LEU A 285 9.44 -2.81 23.97
CA LEU A 285 8.33 -3.28 24.79
C LEU A 285 7.91 -4.73 24.44
N ILE A 286 7.80 -5.04 23.13
CA ILE A 286 7.47 -6.39 22.68
C ILE A 286 8.58 -7.36 23.04
N THR A 287 9.85 -7.02 22.82
CA THR A 287 10.98 -7.86 23.21
C THR A 287 10.92 -8.24 24.69
N LEU A 288 10.72 -7.28 25.57
CA LEU A 288 10.62 -7.53 27.01
C LEU A 288 9.41 -8.40 27.36
N ASN A 289 8.29 -8.20 26.71
CA ASN A 289 7.05 -8.91 27.00
C ASN A 289 7.05 -10.36 26.45
N THR A 290 7.87 -10.65 25.42
CA THR A 290 7.94 -11.98 24.78
C THR A 290 9.18 -12.78 25.15
N LEU A 291 10.05 -12.30 26.06
CA LEU A 291 11.27 -12.98 26.48
C LEU A 291 11.05 -14.44 26.97
N HIS A 292 9.92 -14.69 27.59
CA HIS A 292 9.58 -16.02 28.12
C HIS A 292 9.16 -17.04 27.05
N LEU A 293 8.90 -16.58 25.83
CA LEU A 293 8.48 -17.43 24.69
C LEU A 293 9.67 -17.91 23.84
N TYR A 294 10.83 -17.28 23.98
CA TYR A 294 11.99 -17.53 23.13
C TYR A 294 13.22 -17.94 23.94
N SER A 295 14.20 -18.55 23.29
CA SER A 295 15.41 -19.08 23.92
C SER A 295 16.37 -18.00 24.47
N GLY A 296 16.08 -16.71 24.25
CA GLY A 296 16.89 -15.61 24.75
C GLY A 296 16.50 -14.25 24.15
N VAL A 297 17.17 -13.19 24.67
CA VAL A 297 16.92 -11.81 24.29
C VAL A 297 17.11 -11.57 22.77
N SER A 298 18.14 -12.20 22.17
CA SER A 298 18.45 -12.03 20.75
C SER A 298 17.31 -12.51 19.84
N GLN A 299 16.77 -13.70 20.13
CA GLN A 299 15.66 -14.24 19.31
C GLN A 299 14.37 -13.47 19.54
N SER A 300 14.06 -13.10 20.79
CA SER A 300 12.90 -12.26 21.10
C SER A 300 13.01 -10.89 20.41
N PHE A 301 14.20 -10.28 20.38
CA PHE A 301 14.44 -9.01 19.68
C PHE A 301 14.28 -9.16 18.17
N GLU A 302 14.84 -10.22 17.55
CA GLU A 302 14.70 -10.48 16.11
C GLU A 302 13.22 -10.57 15.71
N MET A 303 12.43 -11.37 16.44
CA MET A 303 11.01 -11.54 16.19
C MET A 303 10.23 -10.24 16.40
N ALA A 304 10.50 -9.52 17.50
CA ALA A 304 9.85 -8.24 17.79
C ALA A 304 10.19 -7.18 16.74
N PHE A 305 11.46 -7.04 16.37
CA PHE A 305 11.92 -6.08 15.38
C PHE A 305 11.33 -6.36 13.99
N PHE A 306 11.29 -7.64 13.60
CA PHE A 306 10.68 -8.04 12.34
C PHE A 306 9.18 -7.69 12.32
N GLN A 307 8.42 -8.10 13.34
CA GLN A 307 6.97 -7.86 13.37
C GLN A 307 6.65 -6.36 13.45
N VAL A 308 7.35 -5.59 14.30
CA VAL A 308 7.16 -4.14 14.38
C VAL A 308 7.46 -3.46 13.05
N SER A 309 8.59 -3.81 12.40
CA SER A 309 8.99 -3.25 11.11
C SER A 309 7.93 -3.51 10.04
N ASN A 310 7.44 -4.76 9.95
CA ASN A 310 6.48 -5.16 8.95
C ASN A 310 5.09 -4.56 9.17
N ILE A 311 4.66 -4.44 10.42
CA ILE A 311 3.33 -3.91 10.73
C ILE A 311 3.28 -2.39 10.60
N ILE A 312 4.27 -1.64 11.10
CA ILE A 312 4.26 -0.17 11.00
C ILE A 312 4.44 0.32 9.56
N THR A 313 5.22 -0.41 8.76
CA THR A 313 5.39 -0.11 7.33
C THR A 313 4.24 -0.62 6.47
N THR A 314 3.27 -1.28 7.10
CA THR A 314 2.15 -1.91 6.40
C THR A 314 2.59 -2.92 5.32
N THR A 315 3.69 -3.64 5.57
CA THR A 315 4.22 -4.65 4.63
C THR A 315 3.60 -6.02 4.86
N GLY A 316 3.63 -6.50 6.11
CA GLY A 316 2.94 -7.73 6.52
C GLY A 316 3.53 -9.04 6.03
N PHE A 317 4.84 -9.14 5.80
CA PHE A 317 5.48 -10.43 5.56
C PHE A 317 5.24 -11.41 6.71
N GLY A 318 4.92 -12.67 6.38
CA GLY A 318 4.83 -13.76 7.35
C GLY A 318 6.21 -14.12 7.92
N TYR A 319 6.28 -14.27 9.24
CA TYR A 319 7.45 -14.79 9.97
C TYR A 319 7.03 -15.31 11.34
N GLY A 320 6.96 -16.63 11.48
CA GLY A 320 6.56 -17.28 12.71
C GLY A 320 5.09 -17.07 13.11
N ASP A 321 4.69 -17.74 14.18
CA ASP A 321 3.33 -17.66 14.71
C ASP A 321 3.27 -16.64 15.87
N ILE A 322 2.49 -15.59 15.68
CA ILE A 322 2.25 -14.54 16.69
C ILE A 322 0.93 -14.70 17.43
N THR A 323 0.14 -15.75 17.13
CA THR A 323 -1.16 -16.00 17.80
C THR A 323 -1.01 -16.28 19.28
N ASN A 324 0.13 -16.87 19.68
CA ASN A 324 0.47 -17.19 21.06
C ASN A 324 1.18 -16.06 21.82
N TRP A 325 1.36 -14.89 21.18
CA TRP A 325 1.98 -13.76 21.87
C TRP A 325 1.06 -13.20 22.96
N PRO A 326 1.63 -12.65 24.06
CA PRO A 326 0.85 -11.99 25.08
C PRO A 326 -0.03 -10.88 24.49
N LEU A 327 -1.23 -10.72 25.04
CA LEU A 327 -2.22 -9.76 24.57
C LEU A 327 -1.67 -8.33 24.48
N PHE A 328 -0.79 -7.95 25.40
CA PHE A 328 -0.12 -6.64 25.39
C PHE A 328 0.68 -6.42 24.08
N SER A 329 1.47 -7.41 23.64
CA SER A 329 2.21 -7.35 22.38
C SER A 329 1.29 -7.29 21.17
N GLN A 330 0.20 -8.09 21.18
CA GLN A 330 -0.79 -8.05 20.09
C GLN A 330 -1.49 -6.69 20.01
N TYR A 331 -1.79 -6.03 21.15
CA TYR A 331 -2.35 -4.68 21.15
C TYR A 331 -1.36 -3.63 20.63
N ILE A 332 -0.08 -3.73 20.93
CA ILE A 332 0.94 -2.85 20.34
C ILE A 332 0.92 -3.01 18.81
N LEU A 333 0.91 -4.24 18.29
CA LEU A 333 0.82 -4.48 16.85
C LEU A 333 -0.45 -3.89 16.25
N LEU A 334 -1.62 -4.07 16.90
CA LEU A 334 -2.89 -3.49 16.44
C LEU A 334 -2.84 -1.96 16.38
N MET A 335 -2.20 -1.29 17.35
CA MET A 335 -2.00 0.15 17.34
C MET A 335 -1.07 0.58 16.19
N LEU A 336 0.00 -0.17 15.94
CA LEU A 336 0.88 0.08 14.81
C LEU A 336 0.16 -0.08 13.46
N MET A 337 -0.79 -1.03 13.35
CA MET A 337 -1.66 -1.16 12.17
C MET A 337 -2.44 0.10 11.86
N ALA A 338 -2.88 0.85 12.89
CA ALA A 338 -3.59 2.11 12.70
C ALA A 338 -2.65 3.25 12.28
N ILE A 339 -1.45 3.33 12.85
CA ILE A 339 -0.51 4.44 12.65
C ILE A 339 0.03 4.42 11.21
N GLY A 340 0.58 3.30 10.77
CA GLY A 340 1.21 3.16 9.45
C GLY A 340 2.57 3.85 9.33
N GLY A 341 3.08 3.98 8.09
CA GLY A 341 4.37 4.59 7.80
C GLY A 341 4.34 6.11 7.62
N SER A 342 5.44 6.67 7.07
CA SER A 342 5.53 8.10 6.80
C SER A 342 4.70 8.54 5.59
N ALA A 343 4.26 9.79 5.57
CA ALA A 343 3.63 10.37 4.39
C ALA A 343 4.63 10.44 3.22
N GLY A 344 4.15 10.17 2.00
CA GLY A 344 5.03 10.14 0.83
C GLY A 344 5.99 8.93 0.79
N SER A 345 5.67 7.86 1.53
CA SER A 345 6.26 6.52 1.43
C SER A 345 5.32 5.56 0.70
N THR A 346 5.77 4.33 0.47
CA THR A 346 4.92 3.26 -0.08
C THR A 346 3.92 2.69 0.93
N ALA A 347 4.16 2.89 2.22
CA ALA A 347 3.32 2.39 3.31
C ALA A 347 1.88 2.96 3.31
N GLY A 348 0.94 2.20 3.84
CA GLY A 348 -0.46 2.60 4.09
C GLY A 348 -0.69 3.25 5.47
N GLY A 349 -1.89 3.11 6.00
CA GLY A 349 -2.28 3.60 7.33
C GLY A 349 -2.58 5.09 7.42
N LEU A 350 -2.85 5.57 8.65
CA LEU A 350 -3.20 6.96 8.95
C LEU A 350 -2.05 7.95 8.64
N LYS A 351 -0.80 7.46 8.61
CA LYS A 351 0.48 8.16 8.48
C LYS A 351 0.95 8.81 9.78
N VAL A 352 2.24 8.59 10.08
CA VAL A 352 2.89 9.10 11.30
C VAL A 352 2.72 10.62 11.45
N ILE A 353 2.86 11.39 10.37
CA ILE A 353 2.73 12.86 10.41
C ILE A 353 1.35 13.33 10.89
N ARG A 354 0.26 12.63 10.49
CA ARG A 354 -1.08 12.97 10.99
C ARG A 354 -1.19 12.69 12.48
N GLY A 355 -0.62 11.59 12.98
CA GLY A 355 -0.54 11.28 14.39
C GLY A 355 0.21 12.38 15.18
N VAL A 356 1.36 12.82 14.67
CA VAL A 356 2.14 13.93 15.25
C VAL A 356 1.34 15.22 15.30
N ILE A 357 0.62 15.57 14.22
CA ILE A 357 -0.19 16.79 14.15
C ILE A 357 -1.37 16.69 15.11
N LEU A 358 -2.08 15.55 15.18
CA LEU A 358 -3.20 15.34 16.11
C LEU A 358 -2.73 15.46 17.57
N ALA A 359 -1.58 14.89 17.93
CA ALA A 359 -0.99 15.03 19.26
C ALA A 359 -0.65 16.50 19.59
N LYS A 360 -0.10 17.25 18.61
CA LYS A 360 0.17 18.69 18.78
C LYS A 360 -1.11 19.52 18.90
N ILE A 361 -2.18 19.20 18.15
CA ILE A 361 -3.49 19.84 18.28
C ILE A 361 -4.04 19.61 19.69
N ALA A 362 -4.04 18.37 20.17
CA ALA A 362 -4.49 18.02 21.51
C ALA A 362 -3.68 18.79 22.58
N LYS A 363 -2.34 18.79 22.46
CA LYS A 363 -1.46 19.57 23.37
C LYS A 363 -1.81 21.04 23.37
N ASN A 364 -2.00 21.66 22.19
CA ASN A 364 -2.36 23.08 22.10
C ASN A 364 -3.74 23.35 22.71
N GLN A 365 -4.70 22.43 22.60
CA GLN A 365 -6.01 22.55 23.24
C GLN A 365 -5.89 22.56 24.76
N PHE A 366 -5.07 21.66 25.36
CA PHE A 366 -4.80 21.70 26.80
C PHE A 366 -4.12 22.99 27.22
N LEU A 367 -3.12 23.45 26.47
CA LEU A 367 -2.43 24.73 26.79
C LEU A 367 -3.35 25.95 26.68
N SER A 368 -4.28 25.98 25.72
CA SER A 368 -5.26 27.06 25.58
C SER A 368 -6.26 27.09 26.74
N THR A 369 -6.58 25.94 27.34
CA THR A 369 -7.43 25.89 28.55
C THR A 369 -6.71 26.47 29.77
N ILE A 370 -5.39 26.22 29.88
CA ILE A 370 -4.57 26.78 31.00
C ILE A 370 -4.23 28.23 30.77
N SER A 371 -4.00 28.66 29.52
CA SER A 371 -3.57 30.03 29.17
C SER A 371 -4.39 30.55 27.97
N PRO A 372 -5.64 31.04 28.21
CA PRO A 372 -6.57 31.40 27.13
C PRO A 372 -6.10 32.56 26.23
N HIS A 373 -5.26 33.45 26.73
CA HIS A 373 -4.75 34.62 25.99
C HIS A 373 -3.47 34.32 25.16
N ARG A 374 -2.95 33.08 25.24
CA ARG A 374 -1.74 32.71 24.51
C ARG A 374 -2.08 32.38 23.06
N VAL A 375 -1.43 33.04 22.10
CA VAL A 375 -1.51 32.64 20.68
C VAL A 375 -0.66 31.39 20.46
N LEU A 376 -1.33 30.27 20.20
CA LEU A 376 -0.69 28.98 19.96
C LEU A 376 -0.65 28.72 18.47
N THR A 377 0.55 28.65 17.90
CA THR A 377 0.80 28.24 16.51
C THR A 377 1.30 26.82 16.47
N LEU A 378 0.82 26.01 15.52
CA LEU A 378 1.28 24.65 15.31
C LEU A 378 2.36 24.64 14.25
N HIS A 379 3.51 24.07 14.56
CA HIS A 379 4.63 23.95 13.64
C HIS A 379 4.98 22.47 13.40
N VAL A 380 5.35 22.14 12.15
CA VAL A 380 5.99 20.88 11.75
C VAL A 380 7.18 21.23 10.88
N ASN A 381 8.35 20.68 11.18
CA ASN A 381 9.61 21.00 10.47
C ASN A 381 9.83 22.52 10.32
N LYS A 382 9.58 23.30 11.38
CA LYS A 382 9.65 24.77 11.41
C LYS A 382 8.61 25.49 10.53
N THR A 383 7.73 24.76 9.83
CA THR A 383 6.66 25.35 9.01
C THR A 383 5.38 25.46 9.82
N VAL A 384 4.73 26.62 9.78
CA VAL A 384 3.43 26.83 10.43
C VAL A 384 2.35 26.08 9.67
N ILE A 385 1.55 25.29 10.41
CA ILE A 385 0.39 24.59 9.88
C ILE A 385 -0.84 25.47 10.08
N ASP A 386 -1.45 25.88 8.97
CA ASP A 386 -2.65 26.70 8.96
C ASP A 386 -3.86 25.97 9.57
N LYS A 387 -4.83 26.72 10.07
CA LYS A 387 -6.04 26.17 10.71
C LYS A 387 -6.87 25.31 9.76
N ASP A 388 -6.92 25.64 8.47
CA ASP A 388 -7.64 24.85 7.47
C ASP A 388 -7.06 23.46 7.30
N THR A 389 -5.74 23.33 7.28
CA THR A 389 -5.04 22.04 7.22
C THR A 389 -5.28 21.25 8.51
N GLN A 390 -5.22 21.90 9.70
CA GLN A 390 -5.55 21.23 10.96
C GLN A 390 -6.98 20.68 10.96
N HIS A 391 -7.97 21.48 10.52
CA HIS A 391 -9.37 21.04 10.41
C HIS A 391 -9.56 19.91 9.37
N LYS A 392 -8.83 19.92 8.26
CA LYS A 392 -8.88 18.82 7.27
C LYS A 392 -8.38 17.52 7.88
N ILE A 393 -7.29 17.56 8.66
CA ILE A 393 -6.75 16.37 9.33
C ILE A 393 -7.71 15.82 10.38
N LEU A 394 -8.32 16.71 11.20
CA LEU A 394 -9.34 16.31 12.18
C LEU A 394 -10.56 15.67 11.49
N LYS A 395 -11.08 16.29 10.44
CA LYS A 395 -12.22 15.73 9.67
C LYS A 395 -11.87 14.38 9.05
N TYR A 396 -10.67 14.25 8.49
CA TYR A 396 -10.19 12.99 7.95
C TYR A 396 -10.16 11.91 9.03
N PHE A 397 -9.62 12.21 10.20
CA PHE A 397 -9.54 11.26 11.32
C PHE A 397 -10.92 10.80 11.78
N VAL A 398 -11.90 11.72 11.91
CA VAL A 398 -13.29 11.37 12.25
C VAL A 398 -13.89 10.41 11.19
N VAL A 399 -13.77 10.74 9.91
CA VAL A 399 -14.29 9.89 8.81
C VAL A 399 -13.58 8.53 8.80
N TYR A 400 -12.27 8.52 9.03
CA TYR A 400 -11.47 7.29 9.12
C TYR A 400 -12.02 6.36 10.22
N ILE A 401 -12.23 6.88 11.44
CA ILE A 401 -12.77 6.10 12.55
C ILE A 401 -14.21 5.61 12.26
N MET A 402 -15.07 6.46 11.70
CA MET A 402 -16.44 6.08 11.36
C MET A 402 -16.48 4.92 10.37
N ILE A 403 -15.67 4.97 9.31
CA ILE A 403 -15.59 3.90 8.31
C ILE A 403 -15.04 2.62 8.94
N LEU A 404 -13.96 2.72 9.71
CA LEU A 404 -13.34 1.59 10.37
C LEU A 404 -14.32 0.86 11.29
N LEU A 405 -15.06 1.59 12.15
CA LEU A 405 -16.08 1.01 13.02
C LEU A 405 -17.23 0.38 12.22
N SER A 406 -17.66 1.03 11.14
CA SER A 406 -18.71 0.49 10.26
C SER A 406 -18.29 -0.82 9.60
N LEU A 407 -17.04 -0.89 9.12
CA LEU A 407 -16.47 -2.12 8.54
C LEU A 407 -16.37 -3.25 9.57
N ILE A 408 -15.87 -2.95 10.79
CA ILE A 408 -15.81 -3.93 11.88
C ILE A 408 -17.21 -4.47 12.19
N PHE A 409 -18.21 -3.58 12.30
CA PHE A 409 -19.60 -3.96 12.57
C PHE A 409 -20.16 -4.89 11.49
N ILE A 410 -19.93 -4.60 10.21
CA ILE A 410 -20.43 -5.44 9.11
C ILE A 410 -19.70 -6.78 9.05
N VAL A 411 -18.35 -6.77 9.12
CA VAL A 411 -17.53 -7.99 9.02
C VAL A 411 -17.71 -8.90 10.24
N SER A 412 -18.15 -8.37 11.39
CA SER A 412 -18.46 -9.17 12.59
C SER A 412 -19.61 -10.16 12.39
N LEU A 413 -20.38 -10.05 11.30
CA LEU A 413 -21.41 -11.04 10.96
C LEU A 413 -20.83 -12.39 10.53
N ASP A 414 -19.56 -12.45 10.12
CA ASP A 414 -18.91 -13.66 9.59
C ASP A 414 -18.23 -14.51 10.66
N THR A 415 -17.77 -13.93 11.77
CA THR A 415 -17.03 -14.66 12.81
C THR A 415 -17.22 -14.05 14.20
N ASN A 416 -17.22 -14.89 15.23
CA ASN A 416 -17.42 -14.49 16.63
C ASN A 416 -16.10 -14.06 17.34
N ASN A 417 -14.96 -14.05 16.65
CA ASN A 417 -13.69 -13.67 17.25
C ASN A 417 -13.41 -12.18 16.98
N LEU A 418 -13.57 -11.36 18.01
CA LEU A 418 -13.38 -9.90 17.91
C LEU A 418 -11.95 -9.49 17.43
N MET A 419 -10.91 -10.23 17.87
CA MET A 419 -9.54 -9.93 17.47
C MET A 419 -9.33 -10.19 15.97
N VAL A 420 -9.87 -11.29 15.46
CA VAL A 420 -9.82 -11.66 14.03
C VAL A 420 -10.54 -10.61 13.20
N VAL A 421 -11.78 -10.25 13.55
CA VAL A 421 -12.55 -9.23 12.81
C VAL A 421 -11.83 -7.89 12.82
N THR A 422 -11.45 -7.43 14.03
CA THR A 422 -10.83 -6.11 14.18
C THR A 422 -9.52 -6.03 13.40
N SER A 423 -8.63 -7.00 13.56
CA SER A 423 -7.35 -7.01 12.87
C SER A 423 -7.50 -7.20 11.36
N ALA A 424 -8.44 -8.00 10.88
CA ALA A 424 -8.72 -8.16 9.44
C ALA A 424 -9.17 -6.83 8.80
N VAL A 425 -10.06 -6.10 9.48
CA VAL A 425 -10.52 -4.78 9.01
C VAL A 425 -9.37 -3.76 9.05
N PHE A 426 -8.60 -3.69 10.16
CA PHE A 426 -7.42 -2.83 10.24
C PHE A 426 -6.41 -3.17 9.16
N SER A 427 -6.17 -4.46 8.94
CA SER A 427 -5.25 -4.96 7.92
C SER A 427 -5.66 -4.54 6.51
N CYS A 428 -6.91 -4.77 6.12
CA CYS A 428 -7.40 -4.39 4.80
C CYS A 428 -7.51 -2.88 4.62
N PHE A 429 -8.04 -2.15 5.60
CA PHE A 429 -8.27 -0.72 5.48
C PHE A 429 -6.97 0.11 5.57
N ASN A 430 -5.93 -0.40 6.22
CA ASN A 430 -4.62 0.24 6.31
C ASN A 430 -3.55 -0.39 5.40
N ASN A 431 -3.93 -1.38 4.56
CA ASN A 431 -3.08 -2.06 3.59
C ASN A 431 -1.86 -2.76 4.23
N ILE A 432 -2.08 -3.72 5.16
CA ILE A 432 -1.02 -4.35 5.95
C ILE A 432 -0.81 -5.83 5.62
N GLY A 433 -1.92 -6.60 5.47
CA GLY A 433 -1.92 -8.02 5.08
C GLY A 433 -2.34 -9.00 6.16
N PRO A 434 -1.61 -9.21 7.25
CA PRO A 434 -1.89 -10.27 8.21
C PRO A 434 -3.14 -10.02 9.07
N ILE A 435 -3.71 -11.12 9.57
CA ILE A 435 -4.77 -11.13 10.59
C ILE A 435 -4.13 -11.57 11.91
N LEU A 436 -4.48 -10.90 13.01
CA LEU A 436 -4.08 -11.31 14.36
C LEU A 436 -5.11 -12.29 14.95
N GLY A 437 -4.64 -13.22 15.78
CA GLY A 437 -5.51 -14.18 16.47
C GLY A 437 -5.98 -15.36 15.64
N THR A 438 -5.44 -15.54 14.43
CA THR A 438 -5.66 -16.75 13.62
C THR A 438 -4.47 -16.97 12.68
N THR A 439 -4.23 -18.23 12.31
CA THR A 439 -3.29 -18.64 11.25
C THR A 439 -3.99 -18.81 9.90
N SER A 440 -5.32 -18.67 9.84
CA SER A 440 -6.10 -18.83 8.63
C SER A 440 -5.97 -17.61 7.71
N SER A 441 -6.10 -17.83 6.40
CA SER A 441 -6.16 -16.78 5.40
C SER A 441 -7.53 -16.06 5.43
N PHE A 442 -7.72 -15.04 4.57
CA PHE A 442 -9.01 -14.38 4.39
C PHE A 442 -10.10 -15.27 3.74
N SER A 443 -9.78 -16.54 3.44
CA SER A 443 -10.77 -17.52 2.96
C SER A 443 -11.91 -17.76 3.95
N ILE A 444 -11.71 -17.51 5.25
CA ILE A 444 -12.72 -17.65 6.30
C ILE A 444 -13.89 -16.69 6.18
N PHE A 445 -13.74 -15.59 5.47
CA PHE A 445 -14.79 -14.59 5.31
C PHE A 445 -15.73 -14.90 4.15
N SER A 446 -16.99 -14.46 4.27
CA SER A 446 -18.00 -14.60 3.23
C SER A 446 -17.62 -13.82 1.95
N PRO A 447 -18.18 -14.20 0.78
CA PRO A 447 -17.94 -13.46 -0.46
C PRO A 447 -18.32 -11.97 -0.36
N PHE A 448 -19.35 -11.63 0.41
CA PHE A 448 -19.77 -10.25 0.66
C PHE A 448 -18.69 -9.48 1.44
N SER A 449 -18.20 -10.05 2.54
CA SER A 449 -17.13 -9.42 3.35
C SER A 449 -15.83 -9.32 2.57
N LYS A 450 -15.46 -10.32 1.77
CA LYS A 450 -14.28 -10.24 0.88
C LYS A 450 -14.39 -9.09 -0.12
N LEU A 451 -15.56 -8.91 -0.74
CA LEU A 451 -15.80 -7.80 -1.66
C LEU A 451 -15.72 -6.45 -0.93
N LEU A 452 -16.35 -6.35 0.25
CA LEU A 452 -16.30 -5.15 1.10
C LEU A 452 -14.88 -4.80 1.52
N LEU A 453 -14.09 -5.80 1.95
CA LEU A 453 -12.69 -5.63 2.32
C LEU A 453 -11.81 -5.27 1.12
N SER A 454 -12.11 -5.76 -0.10
CA SER A 454 -11.42 -5.33 -1.33
C SER A 454 -11.62 -3.84 -1.59
N PHE A 455 -12.86 -3.34 -1.45
CA PHE A 455 -13.12 -1.90 -1.53
C PHE A 455 -12.50 -1.12 -0.38
N ALA A 456 -12.40 -1.70 0.82
CA ALA A 456 -11.71 -1.09 1.96
C ALA A 456 -10.21 -0.94 1.68
N MET A 457 -9.55 -1.94 1.08
CA MET A 457 -8.14 -1.86 0.65
C MET A 457 -7.92 -0.74 -0.36
N ILE A 458 -8.78 -0.62 -1.37
CA ILE A 458 -8.70 0.46 -2.38
C ILE A 458 -8.97 1.83 -1.72
N ALA A 459 -9.94 1.92 -0.81
CA ALA A 459 -10.26 3.16 -0.09
C ALA A 459 -9.11 3.60 0.82
N GLY A 460 -8.48 2.68 1.53
CA GLY A 460 -7.31 2.92 2.37
C GLY A 460 -6.14 3.48 1.55
N ARG A 461 -5.84 2.84 0.42
CA ARG A 461 -4.76 3.25 -0.49
C ARG A 461 -4.97 4.64 -1.07
N LEU A 462 -6.20 4.98 -1.42
CA LEU A 462 -6.61 6.27 -2.02
C LEU A 462 -6.99 7.34 -0.99
N GLU A 463 -6.72 7.12 0.29
CA GLU A 463 -7.07 8.04 1.37
C GLU A 463 -8.57 8.39 1.42
N ILE A 464 -9.44 7.38 1.23
CA ILE A 464 -10.88 7.39 1.46
C ILE A 464 -11.68 8.26 0.48
N TYR A 465 -11.32 9.55 0.32
CA TYR A 465 -12.13 10.52 -0.44
C TYR A 465 -12.43 10.12 -1.89
N PRO A 466 -11.48 9.58 -2.68
CA PRO A 466 -11.77 9.19 -4.06
C PRO A 466 -12.87 8.14 -4.18
N ILE A 467 -12.90 7.17 -3.25
CA ILE A 467 -13.92 6.12 -3.24
C ILE A 467 -15.28 6.68 -2.79
N ILE A 468 -15.33 7.51 -1.74
CA ILE A 468 -16.59 8.14 -1.32
C ILE A 468 -17.18 8.98 -2.45
N LEU A 469 -16.36 9.79 -3.12
CA LEU A 469 -16.80 10.64 -4.23
C LEU A 469 -17.33 9.84 -5.42
N LEU A 470 -16.84 8.61 -5.65
CA LEU A 470 -17.35 7.72 -6.70
C LEU A 470 -18.86 7.43 -6.52
N PHE A 471 -19.32 7.28 -5.28
CA PHE A 471 -20.74 6.97 -4.96
C PHE A 471 -21.63 8.21 -4.88
N MET A 472 -21.07 9.42 -4.89
CA MET A 472 -21.88 10.65 -4.82
C MET A 472 -22.49 11.00 -6.18
N LYS A 473 -23.82 11.16 -6.27
CA LYS A 473 -24.55 11.57 -7.50
C LYS A 473 -23.98 12.85 -8.13
N ARG A 474 -23.57 13.83 -7.31
CA ARG A 474 -22.96 15.10 -7.78
C ARG A 474 -21.67 14.89 -8.55
N THR A 475 -20.94 13.81 -8.32
CA THR A 475 -19.70 13.49 -9.04
C THR A 475 -19.98 13.21 -10.52
N TRP A 476 -21.11 12.61 -10.84
CA TRP A 476 -21.49 12.21 -12.19
C TRP A 476 -22.27 13.29 -12.96
N SER A 477 -22.63 14.39 -12.31
CA SER A 477 -23.38 15.48 -12.93
C SER A 477 -22.52 16.30 -13.90
N LYS A 478 -23.15 16.91 -14.91
CA LYS A 478 -22.48 17.73 -15.96
C LYS A 478 -22.03 19.12 -15.50
N ARG A 479 -22.25 19.52 -14.25
CA ARG A 479 -21.80 20.83 -13.75
C ARG A 479 -20.34 20.82 -13.35
#